data_e5b81fa60ff12bf39aa84e23f6e412f9
#
_entry.id   e5b81fa60ff12bf39aa84e23f6e412f9
#
_cell.length_a   1.000
_cell.length_b   1.000
_cell.length_c   1.000
_cell.angle_alpha   90.00
_cell.angle_beta   90.00
_cell.angle_gamma   90.00
#
_symmetry.space_group_name_H-M   'P 1'
#
loop_
_entity.id
_entity.type
_entity.pdbx_description
1 polymer ?
#
loop_
_entity_poly.entity_id
_entity_poly.type
_entity_poly.pdbx_seq_one_letter_code
_entity_poly.pdbx_strand_id
1 'polypeptide(L)'
;MGLYAKERARERIAELAGRGLDLPTFWRESTEAVATAVPHYMSPCWFTFDPASLLVTSHYQAEIPELPPEWLAHEYFEDDFQKMADVARSERGISTW
;
A
#
# COMPACT_ATOMS: atom_id res chain seq x y z
N MET A 1 4.97 9.01 -19.26
CA MET A 1 3.88 8.07 -18.99
C MET A 1 2.58 8.81 -19.07
N GLY A 2 1.69 8.34 -19.86
CA GLY A 2 0.45 9.02 -20.10
C GLY A 2 -0.71 8.44 -19.35
N LEU A 3 -1.86 9.03 -19.57
CA LEU A 3 -3.12 8.58 -19.01
C LEU A 3 -3.42 7.12 -19.40
N TYR A 4 -3.01 6.72 -20.60
CA TYR A 4 -3.21 5.36 -21.08
C TYR A 4 -2.54 4.32 -20.18
N ALA A 5 -1.29 4.59 -19.76
CA ALA A 5 -0.58 3.67 -18.88
C ALA A 5 -1.28 3.54 -17.50
N LYS A 6 -1.82 4.65 -16.98
CA LYS A 6 -2.55 4.64 -15.71
C LYS A 6 -3.85 3.84 -15.83
N GLU A 7 -4.57 4.00 -16.93
CA GLU A 7 -5.80 3.24 -17.13
C GLU A 7 -5.53 1.74 -17.29
N ARG A 8 -4.46 1.37 -17.96
CA ARG A 8 -4.09 -0.04 -18.11
C ARG A 8 -3.70 -0.64 -16.76
N ALA A 9 -2.99 0.11 -15.92
CA ALA A 9 -2.64 -0.36 -14.58
C ALA A 9 -3.89 -0.59 -13.74
N ARG A 10 -4.86 0.33 -13.78
CA ARG A 10 -6.12 0.19 -13.06
C ARG A 10 -6.88 -1.05 -13.51
N GLU A 11 -6.99 -1.25 -14.82
CA GLU A 11 -7.67 -2.43 -15.37
C GLU A 11 -6.99 -3.72 -14.95
N ARG A 12 -5.66 -3.74 -14.96
CA ARG A 12 -4.90 -4.91 -14.55
C ARG A 12 -5.13 -5.23 -13.08
N ILE A 13 -5.11 -4.24 -12.21
CA ILE A 13 -5.35 -4.44 -10.78
C ILE A 13 -6.78 -4.94 -10.53
N ALA A 14 -7.76 -4.37 -11.23
CA ALA A 14 -9.14 -4.83 -11.12
C ALA A 14 -9.30 -6.29 -11.56
N GLU A 15 -8.62 -6.68 -12.64
CA GLU A 15 -8.61 -8.06 -13.10
C GLU A 15 -7.98 -8.99 -12.05
N LEU A 16 -6.84 -8.60 -11.50
CA LEU A 16 -6.17 -9.37 -10.46
C LEU A 16 -7.04 -9.54 -9.22
N ALA A 17 -7.75 -8.50 -8.83
CA ALA A 17 -8.65 -8.55 -7.68
C ALA A 17 -9.77 -9.57 -7.85
N GLY A 18 -10.18 -9.83 -9.09
CA GLY A 18 -11.24 -10.79 -9.39
C GLY A 18 -10.79 -12.25 -9.51
N ARG A 19 -9.49 -12.52 -9.40
CA ARG A 19 -8.96 -13.88 -9.62
C ARG A 19 -8.93 -14.76 -8.38
N GLY A 20 -9.20 -14.23 -7.21
CA GLY A 20 -9.13 -15.01 -5.97
C GLY A 20 -7.71 -15.39 -5.57
N LEU A 21 -6.74 -14.54 -5.91
CA LEU A 21 -5.34 -14.78 -5.57
C LEU A 21 -5.11 -14.61 -4.06
N ASP A 22 -4.10 -15.31 -3.53
CA ASP A 22 -3.65 -15.03 -2.18
C ASP A 22 -3.08 -13.61 -2.10
N LEU A 23 -3.08 -13.03 -0.91
CA LEU A 23 -2.73 -11.62 -0.74
C LEU A 23 -1.30 -11.28 -1.18
N PRO A 24 -0.25 -12.06 -0.81
CA PRO A 24 1.10 -11.78 -1.29
C PRO A 24 1.21 -11.79 -2.83
N THR A 25 0.53 -12.72 -3.50
CA THR A 25 0.55 -12.79 -4.95
C THR A 25 -0.15 -11.58 -5.55
N PHE A 26 -1.31 -11.21 -5.01
CA PHE A 26 -2.04 -10.02 -5.45
C PHE A 26 -1.18 -8.77 -5.31
N TRP A 27 -0.51 -8.59 -4.18
CA TRP A 27 0.35 -7.43 -3.96
C TRP A 27 1.53 -7.39 -4.91
N ARG A 28 2.19 -8.54 -5.14
CA ARG A 28 3.32 -8.61 -6.05
C ARG A 28 2.91 -8.22 -7.47
N GLU A 29 1.83 -8.81 -7.96
CA GLU A 29 1.35 -8.52 -9.32
C GLU A 29 0.84 -7.09 -9.44
N SER A 30 0.17 -6.58 -8.43
CA SER A 30 -0.31 -5.20 -8.42
C SER A 30 0.85 -4.21 -8.38
N THR A 31 1.92 -4.51 -7.66
CA THR A 31 3.12 -3.68 -7.63
C THR A 31 3.74 -3.59 -9.02
N GLU A 32 3.81 -4.69 -9.74
CA GLU A 32 4.31 -4.69 -11.12
C GLU A 32 3.44 -3.83 -12.03
N ALA A 33 2.12 -3.91 -11.87
CA ALA A 33 1.21 -3.08 -12.66
C ALA A 33 1.38 -1.59 -12.36
N VAL A 34 1.51 -1.23 -11.08
CA VAL A 34 1.70 0.17 -10.67
C VAL A 34 3.02 0.71 -11.20
N ALA A 35 4.07 -0.11 -11.22
CA ALA A 35 5.40 0.32 -11.69
C ALA A 35 5.38 0.77 -13.14
N THR A 36 4.45 0.31 -13.95
CA THR A 36 4.35 0.72 -15.36
C THR A 36 3.74 2.12 -15.51
N ALA A 37 3.04 2.61 -14.51
CA ALA A 37 2.32 3.88 -14.58
C ALA A 37 2.87 4.94 -13.63
N VAL A 38 3.44 4.53 -12.51
CA VAL A 38 3.94 5.43 -11.46
C VAL A 38 5.40 5.06 -11.17
N PRO A 39 6.35 5.80 -11.73
CA PRO A 39 7.77 5.53 -11.46
C PRO A 39 8.10 5.71 -9.99
N HIS A 40 8.87 4.79 -9.45
CA HIS A 40 9.35 4.88 -8.09
C HIS A 40 10.73 4.22 -8.00
N TYR A 41 11.56 4.73 -7.11
CA TYR A 41 12.92 4.22 -6.94
C TYR A 41 13.04 3.17 -5.83
N MET A 42 12.01 3.03 -5.03
CA MET A 42 11.93 2.00 -3.99
C MET A 42 10.65 1.21 -4.17
N SER A 43 10.69 -0.04 -3.76
CA SER A 43 9.50 -0.88 -3.80
C SER A 43 8.43 -0.32 -2.87
N PRO A 44 7.16 -0.26 -3.30
CA PRO A 44 6.10 0.21 -2.41
C PRO A 44 5.87 -0.78 -1.27
N CYS A 45 5.41 -0.25 -0.15
CA CYS A 45 4.97 -1.04 0.98
C CYS A 45 3.44 -1.06 1.01
N TRP A 46 2.88 -2.21 1.34
CA TRP A 46 1.44 -2.42 1.38
C TRP A 46 1.03 -2.81 2.78
N PHE A 47 -0.10 -2.28 3.23
CA PHE A 47 -0.64 -2.58 4.55
C PHE A 47 -2.12 -2.84 4.44
N THR A 48 -2.64 -3.71 5.31
CA THR A 48 -4.07 -3.83 5.51
C THR A 48 -4.40 -3.41 6.95
N PHE A 49 -5.59 -2.86 7.13
CA PHE A 49 -6.05 -2.35 8.40
C PHE A 49 -7.38 -2.98 8.79
N ASP A 50 -7.61 -3.12 10.07
CA ASP A 50 -8.96 -3.30 10.59
C ASP A 50 -9.65 -1.94 10.52
N PRO A 51 -10.74 -1.77 9.75
CA PRO A 51 -11.36 -0.47 9.58
C PRO A 51 -11.96 0.13 10.87
N ALA A 52 -12.28 -0.70 11.85
CA ALA A 52 -12.83 -0.21 13.11
C ALA A 52 -11.76 0.32 14.05
N SER A 53 -10.66 -0.40 14.21
CA SER A 53 -9.59 -0.03 15.15
C SER A 53 -8.44 0.70 14.48
N LEU A 54 -8.29 0.60 13.18
CA LEU A 54 -7.17 1.09 12.37
C LEU A 54 -5.84 0.44 12.76
N LEU A 55 -5.90 -0.76 13.33
CA LEU A 55 -4.70 -1.55 13.59
C LEU A 55 -4.26 -2.23 12.30
N VAL A 56 -2.95 -2.27 12.08
CA VAL A 56 -2.37 -2.98 10.93
C VAL A 56 -2.58 -4.48 11.12
N THR A 57 -3.17 -5.13 10.13
CA THR A 57 -3.44 -6.56 10.17
C THR A 57 -2.45 -7.36 9.34
N SER A 58 -1.83 -6.76 8.33
CA SER A 58 -0.76 -7.39 7.56
C SER A 58 0.03 -6.35 6.78
N HIS A 59 1.21 -6.73 6.32
CA HIS A 59 2.03 -5.87 5.47
C HIS A 59 2.81 -6.70 4.47
N TYR A 60 3.26 -6.05 3.40
CA TYR A 60 4.06 -6.69 2.37
C TYR A 60 5.03 -5.67 1.77
N GLN A 61 6.28 -6.06 1.61
CA GLN A 61 7.29 -5.31 0.86
C GLN A 61 8.18 -6.30 0.12
N ALA A 62 8.41 -6.03 -1.16
CA ALA A 62 9.09 -6.98 -2.05
C ALA A 62 10.62 -6.99 -1.87
N GLU A 63 11.21 -5.85 -1.56
CA GLU A 63 12.67 -5.68 -1.57
C GLU A 63 13.26 -5.32 -0.22
N ILE A 64 12.44 -5.11 0.79
CA ILE A 64 12.87 -4.71 2.13
C ILE A 64 12.56 -5.84 3.09
N PRO A 65 13.43 -6.08 4.10
CA PRO A 65 13.12 -7.06 5.13
C PRO A 65 11.84 -6.69 5.89
N GLU A 66 11.25 -7.68 6.54
CA GLU A 66 10.08 -7.47 7.37
C GLU A 66 10.32 -6.34 8.37
N LEU A 67 9.30 -5.50 8.56
CA LEU A 67 9.40 -4.35 9.45
C LEU A 67 9.60 -4.78 10.89
N PRO A 68 10.56 -4.16 11.62
CA PRO A 68 10.72 -4.44 13.04
C PRO A 68 9.49 -4.03 13.84
N PRO A 69 9.18 -4.74 14.93
CA PRO A 69 8.03 -4.40 15.76
C PRO A 69 8.04 -2.96 16.29
N GLU A 70 9.22 -2.41 16.56
CA GLU A 70 9.34 -1.03 17.07
C GLU A 70 8.88 0.03 16.07
N TRP A 71 8.89 -0.27 14.78
CA TRP A 71 8.34 0.65 13.77
C TRP A 71 6.84 0.73 13.86
N LEU A 72 6.18 -0.40 14.11
CA LEU A 72 4.73 -0.40 14.32
C LEU A 72 4.38 0.26 15.64
N ALA A 73 5.20 0.08 16.68
CA ALA A 73 5.01 0.76 17.95
C ALA A 73 5.09 2.28 17.77
N HIS A 74 6.01 2.75 16.92
CA HIS A 74 6.11 4.19 16.60
C HIS A 74 4.78 4.71 16.04
N GLU A 75 4.16 3.97 15.14
CA GLU A 75 2.89 4.37 14.53
C GLU A 75 1.80 4.59 15.58
N TYR A 76 1.75 3.76 16.63
CA TYR A 76 0.66 3.78 17.61
C TYR A 76 0.96 4.59 18.88
N PHE A 77 2.22 4.74 19.24
CA PHE A 77 2.61 5.31 20.53
C PHE A 77 3.39 6.62 20.43
N GLU A 78 3.83 6.99 19.25
CA GLU A 78 4.58 8.24 19.05
C GLU A 78 3.78 9.22 18.20
N ASP A 79 4.00 10.50 18.40
CA ASP A 79 3.42 11.51 17.53
C ASP A 79 4.25 11.65 16.26
N ASP A 80 3.56 11.74 15.14
CA ASP A 80 4.21 11.98 13.85
C ASP A 80 3.21 12.75 12.97
N PHE A 81 3.72 13.46 11.98
CA PHE A 81 2.85 14.30 11.16
C PHE A 81 2.10 13.54 10.06
N GLN A 82 2.48 12.31 9.75
CA GLN A 82 1.79 11.51 8.72
C GLN A 82 1.60 10.07 9.17
N LYS A 83 0.93 9.89 10.29
CA LYS A 83 0.58 8.53 10.75
C LYS A 83 -0.40 7.87 9.79
N MET A 84 -0.26 6.57 9.57
CA MET A 84 -1.14 5.80 8.70
C MET A 84 -2.60 5.92 9.14
N ALA A 85 -2.88 5.91 10.43
CA ALA A 85 -4.24 6.07 10.95
C ALA A 85 -4.84 7.42 10.58
N ASP A 86 -4.05 8.49 10.63
CA ASP A 86 -4.51 9.82 10.29
C ASP A 86 -4.80 9.92 8.79
N VAL A 87 -3.97 9.33 7.96
CA VAL A 87 -4.20 9.28 6.51
C VAL A 87 -5.47 8.49 6.21
N ALA A 88 -5.67 7.36 6.87
CA ALA A 88 -6.85 6.52 6.67
C ALA A 88 -8.14 7.24 7.06
N ARG A 89 -8.10 8.12 8.06
CA ARG A 89 -9.25 8.91 8.48
C ARG A 89 -9.47 10.16 7.65
N SER A 90 -8.48 10.56 6.84
CA SER A 90 -8.59 11.77 6.05
C SER A 90 -9.63 11.59 4.95
N GLU A 91 -10.21 12.71 4.49
CA GLU A 91 -11.25 12.70 3.48
C GLU A 91 -10.79 12.03 2.17
N ARG A 92 -9.56 12.29 1.77
CA ARG A 92 -9.02 11.75 0.51
C ARG A 92 -8.30 10.42 0.66
N GLY A 93 -7.92 10.04 1.88
CA GLY A 93 -7.12 8.85 2.11
C GLY A 93 -5.71 8.92 1.53
N ILE A 94 -5.22 10.13 1.27
CA ILE A 94 -3.91 10.37 0.65
C ILE A 94 -3.19 11.47 1.41
N SER A 95 -1.90 11.29 1.63
CA SER A 95 -1.05 12.33 2.19
C SER A 95 0.28 12.38 1.43
N THR A 96 0.81 13.58 1.25
CA THR A 96 2.10 13.81 0.62
C THR A 96 2.94 14.78 1.46
N TRP A 97 4.26 14.70 1.27
CA TRP A 97 5.19 15.57 1.99
C TRP A 97 5.09 17.01 1.50
#